data_8930764eabf75f9555e5cd53f63455b0
#
_entry.id   8930764eabf75f9555e5cd53f63455b0
#
_cell.length_a   1.000
_cell.length_b   1.000
_cell.length_c   1.000
_cell.angle_alpha   90.00
_cell.angle_beta   90.00
_cell.angle_gamma   90.00
#
_symmetry.space_group_name_H-M   'P 1'
#
loop_
_entity.id
_entity.type
_entity.pdbx_description
1 polymer ?
#
loop_
_entity_poly.entity_id
_entity_poly.type
_entity_poly.pdbx_seq_one_letter_code
_entity_poly.pdbx_strand_id
1 'polypeptide(L)'
;MRILSPATSRFTRRITIGLAGAAVTGLALAPSALATPAPAAGGAHQLKAPQPYVFSYGYNSHLSLGGGNFTVGGRVYVVVKLNSGATHYGKWVVARPGQRNPGGTFHVETNIPYSCPPGKNAYARGYDKATGVWSPKLPVSVCVRFD
;
A
#
# COMPACT_ATOMS: atom_id res chain seq x y z
N MET A 1 -40.90 7.85 19.53
CA MET A 1 -39.48 7.86 19.12
C MET A 1 -38.76 6.74 19.86
N ARG A 2 -38.50 5.62 19.19
CA ARG A 2 -37.86 4.43 19.80
C ARG A 2 -36.42 4.34 19.24
N ILE A 3 -35.44 4.39 20.14
CA ILE A 3 -34.01 4.28 19.86
C ILE A 3 -33.65 2.79 19.88
N LEU A 4 -33.23 2.25 18.76
CA LEU A 4 -32.71 0.88 18.64
C LEU A 4 -31.19 0.90 18.76
N SER A 5 -30.67 0.23 19.79
CA SER A 5 -29.24 -0.01 20.01
C SER A 5 -28.74 -1.15 19.11
N PRO A 6 -27.53 -1.08 18.54
CA PRO A 6 -26.93 -2.19 17.82
C PRO A 6 -26.21 -3.15 18.76
N ALA A 7 -26.44 -4.45 18.54
CA ALA A 7 -25.86 -5.56 19.25
C ALA A 7 -24.37 -5.75 18.88
N THR A 8 -23.54 -5.84 19.92
CA THR A 8 -22.10 -6.13 19.81
C THR A 8 -21.90 -7.66 19.77
N SER A 9 -21.54 -8.21 18.62
CA SER A 9 -21.15 -9.61 18.46
C SER A 9 -19.68 -9.80 18.81
N ARG A 10 -19.40 -10.42 19.97
CA ARG A 10 -18.07 -10.88 20.37
C ARG A 10 -17.82 -12.28 19.79
N PHE A 11 -16.96 -12.40 18.79
CA PHE A 11 -16.47 -13.67 18.31
C PHE A 11 -15.29 -14.14 19.18
N THR A 12 -15.55 -15.09 20.07
CA THR A 12 -14.52 -15.76 20.87
C THR A 12 -14.01 -16.99 20.10
N ARG A 13 -12.81 -16.92 19.52
CA ARG A 13 -12.13 -18.08 18.97
C ARG A 13 -11.46 -18.86 20.10
N ARG A 14 -11.98 -20.07 20.39
CA ARG A 14 -11.34 -21.06 21.25
C ARG A 14 -10.27 -21.80 20.42
N ILE A 15 -9.02 -21.72 20.85
CA ILE A 15 -7.90 -22.53 20.35
C ILE A 15 -7.83 -23.77 21.25
N THR A 16 -8.08 -24.94 20.66
CA THR A 16 -7.92 -26.23 21.34
C THR A 16 -6.53 -26.76 21.00
N ILE A 17 -5.66 -26.84 22.02
CA ILE A 17 -4.34 -27.46 21.90
C ILE A 17 -4.52 -28.93 22.34
N GLY A 18 -4.43 -29.85 21.40
CA GLY A 18 -4.41 -31.29 21.65
C GLY A 18 -2.98 -31.77 21.87
N LEU A 19 -2.67 -32.18 23.11
CA LEU A 19 -1.47 -32.93 23.44
C LEU A 19 -1.82 -34.42 23.35
N ALA A 20 -1.17 -35.15 22.46
CA ALA A 20 -1.18 -36.61 22.51
C ALA A 20 0.26 -37.10 22.40
N GLY A 21 0.76 -37.62 23.52
CA GLY A 21 2.05 -38.29 23.60
C GLY A 21 1.92 -39.76 23.14
N ALA A 22 2.95 -40.25 22.48
CA ALA A 22 3.23 -41.69 22.40
C ALA A 22 4.76 -41.86 22.36
N ALA A 23 5.28 -42.43 23.44
CA ALA A 23 6.67 -42.87 23.52
C ALA A 23 6.76 -44.25 22.84
N VAL A 24 7.62 -44.37 21.83
CA VAL A 24 8.07 -45.65 21.29
C VAL A 24 9.59 -45.69 21.33
N THR A 25 10.13 -46.44 22.29
CA THR A 25 11.54 -46.81 22.40
C THR A 25 11.85 -47.88 21.36
N GLY A 26 12.48 -47.54 20.27
CA GLY A 26 13.04 -48.47 19.30
C GLY A 26 14.53 -48.15 19.11
N LEU A 27 15.42 -49.01 19.70
CA LEU A 27 16.84 -49.03 19.35
C LEU A 27 16.97 -49.58 17.93
N ALA A 28 17.29 -48.73 16.97
CA ALA A 28 17.75 -49.12 15.65
C ALA A 28 19.14 -48.56 15.43
N LEU A 29 20.10 -49.49 15.27
CA LEU A 29 21.46 -49.17 14.79
C LEU A 29 21.35 -48.56 13.38
N ALA A 30 21.59 -47.25 13.29
CA ALA A 30 21.62 -46.58 12.02
C ALA A 30 23.02 -46.65 11.40
N PRO A 31 23.18 -47.03 10.11
CA PRO A 31 24.43 -46.90 9.39
C PRO A 31 24.76 -45.43 9.22
N SER A 32 26.04 -45.06 9.47
CA SER A 32 26.55 -43.72 9.28
C SER A 32 26.43 -43.30 7.80
N ALA A 33 25.35 -42.63 7.45
CA ALA A 33 25.24 -41.97 6.15
C ALA A 33 26.19 -40.76 6.13
N LEU A 34 27.15 -40.79 5.27
CA LEU A 34 28.00 -39.67 4.88
C LEU A 34 27.08 -38.51 4.51
N ALA A 35 27.01 -37.51 5.37
CA ALA A 35 26.27 -36.28 5.09
C ALA A 35 26.92 -35.57 3.91
N THR A 36 26.30 -35.68 2.75
CA THR A 36 26.60 -34.81 1.61
C THR A 36 26.36 -33.36 2.02
N PRO A 37 27.36 -32.45 1.91
CA PRO A 37 27.12 -31.06 2.25
C PRO A 37 26.00 -30.55 1.33
N ALA A 38 24.90 -30.10 1.94
CA ALA A 38 23.81 -29.43 1.23
C ALA A 38 24.42 -28.23 0.48
N PRO A 39 24.09 -28.04 -0.82
CA PRO A 39 24.53 -26.86 -1.54
C PRO A 39 24.04 -25.63 -0.75
N ALA A 40 24.99 -24.74 -0.40
CA ALA A 40 24.67 -23.48 0.25
C ALA A 40 23.58 -22.80 -0.58
N ALA A 41 22.41 -22.59 0.04
CA ALA A 41 21.32 -21.86 -0.58
C ALA A 41 21.87 -20.49 -0.94
N GLY A 42 22.22 -20.31 -2.22
CA GLY A 42 22.63 -19.03 -2.77
C GLY A 42 21.58 -18.00 -2.37
N GLY A 43 22.01 -16.98 -1.64
CA GLY A 43 21.14 -15.93 -1.15
C GLY A 43 20.30 -15.40 -2.32
N ALA A 44 19.01 -15.74 -2.34
CA ALA A 44 18.07 -15.17 -3.27
C ALA A 44 18.14 -13.65 -3.03
N HIS A 45 18.77 -12.92 -3.96
CA HIS A 45 18.66 -11.47 -4.00
C HIS A 45 17.19 -11.16 -4.09
N GLN A 46 16.59 -10.83 -2.95
CA GLN A 46 15.20 -10.42 -2.85
C GLN A 46 15.10 -9.09 -3.59
N LEU A 47 14.73 -9.15 -4.88
CA LEU A 47 14.47 -7.96 -5.68
C LEU A 47 13.42 -7.14 -4.92
N LYS A 48 13.86 -6.03 -4.34
CA LYS A 48 12.98 -5.09 -3.64
C LYS A 48 11.85 -4.73 -4.59
N ALA A 49 10.61 -5.00 -4.18
CA ALA A 49 9.44 -4.64 -4.98
C ALA A 49 9.52 -3.16 -5.38
N PRO A 50 9.18 -2.82 -6.63
CA PRO A 50 9.28 -1.45 -7.12
C PRO A 50 8.41 -0.54 -6.24
N GLN A 51 9.00 0.55 -5.76
CA GLN A 51 8.32 1.50 -4.88
C GLN A 51 7.18 2.20 -5.65
N PRO A 52 5.98 2.38 -5.04
CA PRO A 52 4.91 3.15 -5.67
C PRO A 52 5.33 4.61 -5.86
N TYR A 53 4.88 5.22 -6.95
CA TYR A 53 5.18 6.61 -7.29
C TYR A 53 3.92 7.36 -7.73
N VAL A 54 3.98 8.70 -7.63
CA VAL A 54 2.94 9.62 -8.09
C VAL A 54 3.58 10.68 -8.99
N PHE A 55 2.87 11.12 -10.02
CA PHE A 55 3.22 12.23 -10.87
C PHE A 55 2.01 13.16 -11.08
N SER A 56 2.26 14.40 -11.50
CA SER A 56 1.22 15.39 -11.73
C SER A 56 1.29 15.96 -13.14
N TYR A 57 0.13 16.35 -13.66
CA TYR A 57 -0.02 17.01 -14.97
C TYR A 57 -1.27 17.88 -14.96
N GLY A 58 -1.34 18.82 -15.93
CA GLY A 58 -2.54 19.63 -16.15
C GLY A 58 -3.51 18.90 -17.07
N TYR A 59 -4.79 18.83 -16.69
CA TYR A 59 -5.87 18.34 -17.52
C TYR A 59 -7.15 19.11 -17.19
N ASN A 60 -7.91 19.55 -18.22
CA ASN A 60 -9.13 20.35 -18.05
C ASN A 60 -8.96 21.56 -17.10
N SER A 61 -7.82 22.26 -17.18
CA SER A 61 -7.48 23.36 -16.28
C SER A 61 -7.34 22.98 -14.80
N HIS A 62 -7.34 21.69 -14.46
CA HIS A 62 -7.16 21.20 -13.11
C HIS A 62 -5.84 20.43 -12.97
N LEU A 63 -5.34 20.37 -11.75
CA LEU A 63 -4.27 19.47 -11.35
C LEU A 63 -4.79 18.03 -11.42
N SER A 64 -4.16 17.21 -12.25
CA SER A 64 -4.42 15.79 -12.33
C SER A 64 -3.23 15.01 -11.77
N LEU A 65 -3.53 13.89 -11.11
CA LEU A 65 -2.54 13.02 -10.51
C LEU A 65 -2.62 11.63 -11.13
N GLY A 66 -1.46 11.10 -11.47
CA GLY A 66 -1.30 9.71 -11.86
C GLY A 66 -0.31 9.01 -10.95
N GLY A 67 -0.30 7.69 -11.00
CA GLY A 67 0.69 6.92 -10.25
C GLY A 67 0.83 5.49 -10.76
N GLY A 68 1.91 4.84 -10.35
CA GLY A 68 2.23 3.47 -10.73
C GLY A 68 2.89 2.68 -9.62
N ASN A 69 3.09 1.39 -9.87
CA ASN A 69 3.63 0.40 -8.94
C ASN A 69 2.77 0.18 -7.68
N PHE A 70 1.48 0.45 -7.76
CA PHE A 70 0.50 0.10 -6.72
C PHE A 70 0.02 -1.35 -6.91
N THR A 71 -0.65 -1.90 -5.89
CA THR A 71 -1.27 -3.23 -6.00
C THR A 71 -2.39 -3.20 -7.04
N VAL A 72 -2.30 -4.07 -8.06
CA VAL A 72 -3.35 -4.20 -9.10
C VAL A 72 -4.68 -4.58 -8.45
N GLY A 73 -5.75 -3.87 -8.78
CA GLY A 73 -7.07 -4.04 -8.15
C GLY A 73 -7.17 -3.50 -6.72
N GLY A 74 -6.05 -3.06 -6.13
CA GLY A 74 -5.98 -2.51 -4.79
C GLY A 74 -6.57 -1.09 -4.70
N ARG A 75 -6.99 -0.70 -3.48
CA ARG A 75 -7.44 0.67 -3.19
C ARG A 75 -6.24 1.56 -2.87
N VAL A 76 -6.17 2.69 -3.54
CA VAL A 76 -5.14 3.72 -3.32
C VAL A 76 -5.80 4.98 -2.78
N TYR A 77 -5.31 5.51 -1.66
CA TYR A 77 -5.70 6.82 -1.17
C TYR A 77 -4.77 7.87 -1.77
N VAL A 78 -5.31 8.71 -2.65
CA VAL A 78 -4.58 9.81 -3.28
C VAL A 78 -4.88 11.07 -2.50
N VAL A 79 -3.83 11.76 -2.04
CA VAL A 79 -3.97 12.94 -1.19
C VAL A 79 -3.05 14.07 -1.65
N VAL A 80 -3.56 15.30 -1.61
CA VAL A 80 -2.77 16.54 -1.69
C VAL A 80 -2.85 17.23 -0.33
N LYS A 81 -1.70 17.48 0.27
CA LYS A 81 -1.58 18.19 1.55
C LYS A 81 -0.77 19.45 1.39
N LEU A 82 -1.20 20.52 2.05
CA LEU A 82 -0.39 21.73 2.20
C LEU A 82 0.85 21.40 3.06
N ASN A 83 1.90 22.21 2.90
CA ASN A 83 3.11 22.07 3.73
C ASN A 83 2.83 22.32 5.22
N SER A 84 1.72 23.00 5.55
CA SER A 84 1.18 23.13 6.92
C SER A 84 0.62 21.82 7.49
N GLY A 85 0.46 20.78 6.65
CA GLY A 85 -0.13 19.50 7.04
C GLY A 85 -1.63 19.35 6.76
N ALA A 86 -2.34 20.44 6.46
CA ALA A 86 -3.76 20.42 6.14
C ALA A 86 -4.02 19.62 4.84
N THR A 87 -5.06 18.79 4.85
CA THR A 87 -5.49 18.06 3.65
C THR A 87 -6.32 18.98 2.77
N HIS A 88 -5.86 19.22 1.55
CA HIS A 88 -6.55 20.05 0.56
C HIS A 88 -7.41 19.21 -0.40
N TYR A 89 -6.97 17.99 -0.70
CA TYR A 89 -7.70 17.01 -1.51
C TYR A 89 -7.43 15.61 -1.01
N GLY A 90 -8.44 14.74 -1.07
CA GLY A 90 -8.29 13.33 -0.73
C GLY A 90 -9.36 12.47 -1.39
N LYS A 91 -8.94 11.40 -2.07
CA LYS A 91 -9.85 10.48 -2.75
C LYS A 91 -9.30 9.05 -2.75
N TRP A 92 -10.18 8.09 -2.55
CA TRP A 92 -9.90 6.68 -2.80
C TRP A 92 -10.16 6.34 -4.27
N VAL A 93 -9.20 5.67 -4.89
CA VAL A 93 -9.30 5.15 -6.26
C VAL A 93 -8.91 3.66 -6.27
N VAL A 94 -9.25 2.95 -7.34
CA VAL A 94 -8.81 1.57 -7.57
C VAL A 94 -7.68 1.58 -8.59
N ALA A 95 -6.54 1.00 -8.26
CA ALA A 95 -5.43 0.84 -9.19
C ALA A 95 -5.75 -0.23 -10.24
N ARG A 96 -5.62 0.11 -11.52
CA ARG A 96 -5.87 -0.78 -12.65
C ARG A 96 -4.57 -1.31 -13.23
N PRO A 97 -4.55 -2.46 -13.91
CA PRO A 97 -3.37 -2.92 -14.61
C PRO A 97 -2.81 -1.84 -15.55
N GLY A 98 -1.53 -1.55 -15.47
CA GLY A 98 -0.86 -0.63 -16.38
C GLY A 98 -0.38 -1.34 -17.64
N GLN A 99 -0.48 -0.71 -18.82
CA GLN A 99 -0.02 -1.31 -20.08
C GLN A 99 1.50 -1.50 -20.14
N ARG A 100 2.27 -0.70 -19.43
CA ARG A 100 3.74 -0.70 -19.47
C ARG A 100 4.41 -0.86 -18.10
N ASN A 101 3.61 -0.90 -17.03
CA ASN A 101 4.11 -1.05 -15.65
C ASN A 101 3.65 -2.39 -15.09
N PRO A 102 4.52 -3.15 -14.43
CA PRO A 102 4.16 -4.43 -13.82
C PRO A 102 3.16 -4.28 -12.66
N GLY A 103 3.01 -3.08 -12.11
CA GLY A 103 2.09 -2.76 -11.02
C GLY A 103 0.82 -2.05 -11.47
N GLY A 104 -0.08 -1.84 -10.51
CA GLY A 104 -1.31 -1.09 -10.71
C GLY A 104 -1.05 0.41 -10.93
N THR A 105 -1.82 1.03 -11.80
CA THR A 105 -1.78 2.46 -12.11
C THR A 105 -3.12 3.11 -11.77
N PHE A 106 -3.10 4.40 -11.48
CA PHE A 106 -4.30 5.21 -11.36
C PHE A 106 -4.14 6.54 -12.08
N HIS A 107 -5.27 7.15 -12.41
CA HIS A 107 -5.39 8.54 -12.85
C HIS A 107 -6.58 9.15 -12.13
N VAL A 108 -6.41 10.37 -11.63
CA VAL A 108 -7.48 11.13 -10.96
C VAL A 108 -7.35 12.61 -11.27
N GLU A 109 -8.44 13.20 -11.69
CA GLU A 109 -8.59 14.65 -11.82
C GLU A 109 -9.01 15.20 -10.45
N THR A 110 -8.36 16.26 -10.02
CA THR A 110 -8.70 16.98 -8.80
C THR A 110 -9.56 18.23 -9.13
N ASN A 111 -10.10 18.87 -8.12
CA ASN A 111 -10.75 20.18 -8.24
C ASN A 111 -9.76 21.35 -8.02
N ILE A 112 -8.46 21.06 -7.96
CA ILE A 112 -7.42 22.07 -7.74
C ILE A 112 -7.07 22.71 -9.09
N PRO A 113 -7.11 24.02 -9.25
CA PRO A 113 -6.67 24.69 -10.47
C PRO A 113 -5.20 24.40 -10.78
N TYR A 114 -4.90 24.09 -12.05
CA TYR A 114 -3.53 23.77 -12.46
C TYR A 114 -2.64 25.02 -12.60
N SER A 115 -3.24 26.16 -12.94
CA SER A 115 -2.53 27.43 -13.21
C SER A 115 -2.14 28.22 -11.96
N CYS A 116 -1.92 27.57 -10.83
CA CYS A 116 -1.41 28.26 -9.65
C CYS A 116 0.03 28.71 -9.83
N PRO A 117 0.43 29.88 -9.31
CA PRO A 117 1.81 30.33 -9.35
C PRO A 117 2.75 29.26 -8.80
N PRO A 118 3.96 29.09 -9.38
CA PRO A 118 4.91 28.09 -8.90
C PRO A 118 5.36 28.42 -7.47
N GLY A 119 4.99 27.59 -6.52
CA GLY A 119 5.32 27.82 -5.10
C GLY A 119 5.63 26.56 -4.31
N LYS A 120 5.33 25.35 -4.84
CA LYS A 120 5.53 24.08 -4.14
C LYS A 120 5.07 24.14 -2.67
N ASN A 121 3.93 24.81 -2.43
CA ASN A 121 3.34 25.01 -1.10
C ASN A 121 2.57 23.76 -0.59
N ALA A 122 2.54 22.71 -1.39
CA ALA A 122 1.86 21.46 -1.11
C ALA A 122 2.65 20.25 -1.64
N TYR A 123 2.19 19.06 -1.29
CA TYR A 123 2.70 17.80 -1.84
C TYR A 123 1.57 16.81 -2.09
N ALA A 124 1.71 16.01 -3.15
CA ALA A 124 0.84 14.88 -3.44
C ALA A 124 1.49 13.55 -3.02
N ARG A 125 0.68 12.58 -2.59
CA ARG A 125 1.09 11.21 -2.27
C ARG A 125 -0.01 10.21 -2.57
N GLY A 126 0.37 8.95 -2.83
CA GLY A 126 -0.52 7.81 -2.90
C GLY A 126 -0.21 6.82 -1.78
N TYR A 127 -1.24 6.32 -1.10
CA TYR A 127 -1.14 5.26 -0.11
C TYR A 127 -1.75 3.98 -0.66
N ASP A 128 -0.97 2.94 -0.79
CA ASP A 128 -1.44 1.61 -1.16
C ASP A 128 -2.02 0.89 0.07
N LYS A 129 -3.34 0.69 0.08
CA LYS A 129 -4.00 0.04 1.21
C LYS A 129 -3.58 -1.42 1.40
N ALA A 130 -3.25 -2.13 0.32
CA ALA A 130 -2.92 -3.54 0.38
C ALA A 130 -1.54 -3.80 1.00
N THR A 131 -0.56 -2.93 0.70
CA THR A 131 0.82 -3.05 1.20
C THR A 131 1.11 -2.16 2.41
N GLY A 132 0.24 -1.18 2.70
CA GLY A 132 0.48 -0.19 3.75
C GLY A 132 1.56 0.85 3.39
N VAL A 133 1.99 0.92 2.13
CA VAL A 133 3.13 1.74 1.69
C VAL A 133 2.66 3.07 1.09
N TRP A 134 3.33 4.15 1.48
CA TRP A 134 3.17 5.46 0.87
C TRP A 134 4.17 5.67 -0.27
N SER A 135 3.74 6.32 -1.35
CA SER A 135 4.67 6.88 -2.34
C SER A 135 5.53 7.99 -1.73
N PRO A 136 6.67 8.33 -2.32
CA PRO A 136 7.39 9.57 -2.02
C PRO A 136 6.49 10.80 -2.17
N LYS A 137 6.84 11.89 -1.47
CA LYS A 137 6.18 13.19 -1.61
C LYS A 137 6.51 13.78 -2.98
N LEU A 138 5.50 14.11 -3.76
CA LEU A 138 5.61 14.88 -5.00
C LEU A 138 5.28 16.35 -4.69
N PRO A 139 6.22 17.30 -4.77
CA PRO A 139 5.90 18.70 -4.59
C PRO A 139 4.94 19.21 -5.68
N VAL A 140 3.88 19.89 -5.27
CA VAL A 140 2.87 20.50 -6.16
C VAL A 140 2.55 21.92 -5.70
N SER A 141 2.01 22.73 -6.62
CA SER A 141 1.50 24.06 -6.31
C SER A 141 -0.01 24.03 -6.18
N VAL A 142 -0.54 24.69 -5.16
CA VAL A 142 -1.98 24.80 -4.89
C VAL A 142 -2.32 26.27 -4.67
N CYS A 143 -3.36 26.76 -5.35
CA CYS A 143 -3.90 28.08 -5.08
C CYS A 143 -4.68 28.04 -3.76
N VAL A 144 -4.13 28.67 -2.74
CA VAL A 144 -4.85 28.91 -1.47
C VAL A 144 -5.44 30.31 -1.56
N ARG A 145 -6.77 30.43 -1.51
CA ARG A 145 -7.40 31.71 -1.25
C ARG A 145 -7.20 32.01 0.23
N PHE A 146 -6.58 33.13 0.52
CA PHE A 146 -6.59 33.72 1.85
C PHE A 146 -7.85 34.62 1.88
N ASP A 147 -8.90 34.13 2.53
CA ASP A 147 -10.08 34.94 2.87
C ASP A 147 -9.80 35.75 4.12
#